data_71925ef3836cf037a752865df5b3c20c
#
_entry.id   71925ef3836cf037a752865df5b3c20c
#
_cell.length_a   1.000
_cell.length_b   1.000
_cell.length_c   1.000
_cell.angle_alpha   90.00
_cell.angle_beta   90.00
_cell.angle_gamma   90.00
#
_symmetry.space_group_name_H-M   'P 1'
#
loop_
_entity.id
_entity.type
_entity.pdbx_description
1 polymer ?
#
loop_
_entity_poly.entity_id
_entity_poly.type
_entity_poly.pdbx_seq_one_letter_code
_entity_poly.pdbx_strand_id
1 'polypeptide(L)'
;NELCFQEKAQIVGCELSHVCEPDFDPEKPYEAMARRMVYHALNGSAIRRIEAGIRHAKETGADGVVWFGHWGCKHTLGAAQLAKRKFEEQGIPLLILDGDGCDRSHGGEGQTSTRLGAFLEMLNTETDENTDRQEESHDE
;
A
#
# COMPACT_ATOMS: atom_id res chain seq x y z
N ASN A 1 8.21 -7.42 -9.48
CA ASN A 1 9.50 -7.66 -8.78
C ASN A 1 10.72 -7.19 -9.59
N GLU A 2 10.75 -7.39 -10.91
CA GLU A 2 11.88 -6.98 -11.74
C GLU A 2 12.07 -5.45 -11.74
N LEU A 3 10.99 -4.69 -11.94
CA LEU A 3 11.04 -3.22 -11.92
C LEU A 3 11.45 -2.69 -10.55
N CYS A 4 10.90 -3.23 -9.46
CA CYS A 4 11.31 -2.84 -8.11
C CYS A 4 12.80 -3.10 -7.86
N PHE A 5 13.32 -4.20 -8.39
CA PHE A 5 14.74 -4.51 -8.28
C PHE A 5 15.62 -3.54 -9.09
N GLN A 6 15.19 -3.17 -10.31
CA GLN A 6 15.90 -2.20 -11.16
C GLN A 6 15.94 -0.81 -10.51
N GLU A 7 14.85 -0.39 -9.90
CA GLU A 7 14.70 0.90 -9.20
C GLU A 7 15.18 0.86 -7.73
N LYS A 8 15.84 -0.23 -7.31
CA LYS A 8 16.32 -0.44 -5.93
C LYS A 8 15.23 -0.32 -4.86
N ALA A 9 13.99 -0.62 -5.20
CA ALA A 9 12.84 -0.58 -4.30
C ALA A 9 12.54 -1.97 -3.73
N GLN A 10 12.07 -2.02 -2.49
CA GLN A 10 11.66 -3.23 -1.82
C GLN A 10 10.17 -3.18 -1.46
N ILE A 11 9.46 -4.28 -1.70
CA ILE A 11 8.10 -4.44 -1.20
C ILE A 11 8.16 -4.90 0.26
N VAL A 12 7.84 -4.00 1.18
CA VAL A 12 7.90 -4.24 2.64
C VAL A 12 6.60 -4.79 3.21
N GLY A 13 5.50 -4.73 2.47
CA GLY A 13 4.22 -5.27 2.91
C GLY A 13 3.21 -5.43 1.78
N CYS A 14 2.24 -6.30 2.01
CA CYS A 14 1.12 -6.53 1.10
C CYS A 14 -0.16 -6.75 1.92
N GLU A 15 -1.23 -6.03 1.57
CA GLU A 15 -2.52 -6.13 2.26
C GLU A 15 -3.04 -7.57 2.36
N LEU A 16 -2.84 -8.36 1.32
CA LEU A 16 -3.31 -9.75 1.29
C LEU A 16 -2.52 -10.69 2.20
N SER A 17 -1.29 -10.33 2.54
CA SER A 17 -0.42 -11.08 3.44
C SER A 17 -0.50 -10.59 4.88
N HIS A 18 -1.13 -9.43 5.11
CA HIS A 18 -1.26 -8.84 6.43
C HIS A 18 -2.51 -9.37 7.13
N VAL A 19 -2.30 -10.14 8.17
CA VAL A 19 -3.38 -10.63 9.03
C VAL A 19 -3.59 -9.62 10.16
N CYS A 20 -4.65 -8.84 10.06
CA CYS A 20 -4.96 -7.73 10.97
C CYS A 20 -5.42 -8.15 12.38
N GLU A 21 -5.20 -9.37 12.82
CA GLU A 21 -5.67 -9.84 14.12
C GLU A 21 -4.51 -10.11 15.07
N PRO A 22 -4.32 -9.27 16.10
CA PRO A 22 -3.23 -9.45 17.04
C PRO A 22 -3.48 -10.55 18.07
N ASP A 23 -4.73 -10.87 18.38
CA ASP A 23 -5.06 -11.73 19.52
C ASP A 23 -5.79 -13.00 19.10
N PHE A 24 -5.01 -14.02 18.77
CA PHE A 24 -5.50 -15.39 18.69
C PHE A 24 -5.49 -16.03 20.07
N ASP A 25 -6.69 -16.21 20.67
CA ASP A 25 -6.84 -16.98 21.91
C ASP A 25 -7.06 -18.48 21.56
N PRO A 26 -6.08 -19.36 21.79
CA PRO A 26 -6.23 -20.77 21.48
C PRO A 26 -7.28 -21.49 22.32
N GLU A 27 -7.64 -20.92 23.49
CA GLU A 27 -8.70 -21.47 24.35
C GLU A 27 -10.10 -21.14 23.83
N LYS A 28 -10.21 -20.18 22.89
CA LYS A 28 -11.47 -19.73 22.29
C LYS A 28 -11.42 -19.71 20.75
N PRO A 29 -11.15 -20.85 20.10
CA PRO A 29 -10.87 -20.90 18.68
C PRO A 29 -12.00 -20.40 17.79
N TYR A 30 -13.24 -20.66 18.17
CA TYR A 30 -14.41 -20.18 17.40
C TYR A 30 -14.61 -18.67 17.51
N GLU A 31 -14.37 -18.09 18.68
CA GLU A 31 -14.42 -16.63 18.86
C GLU A 31 -13.27 -15.97 18.08
N ALA A 32 -12.07 -16.51 18.12
CA ALA A 32 -10.93 -16.02 17.37
C ALA A 32 -11.20 -16.05 15.85
N MET A 33 -11.78 -17.14 15.34
CA MET A 33 -12.18 -17.24 13.93
C MET A 33 -13.24 -16.20 13.56
N ALA A 34 -14.28 -16.05 14.38
CA ALA A 34 -15.34 -15.08 14.16
C ALA A 34 -14.80 -13.64 14.16
N ARG A 35 -13.93 -13.30 15.10
CA ARG A 35 -13.25 -12.01 15.17
C ARG A 35 -12.44 -11.75 13.89
N ARG A 36 -11.62 -12.72 13.46
CA ARG A 36 -10.84 -12.62 12.23
C ARG A 36 -11.72 -12.35 11.01
N MET A 37 -12.86 -13.01 10.89
CA MET A 37 -13.80 -12.79 9.80
C MET A 37 -14.45 -11.40 9.86
N VAL A 38 -14.92 -10.98 11.03
CA VAL A 38 -15.64 -9.71 11.20
C VAL A 38 -14.73 -8.50 11.10
N TYR A 39 -13.53 -8.59 11.68
CA TYR A 39 -12.61 -7.45 11.77
C TYR A 39 -11.59 -7.38 10.63
N HIS A 40 -11.61 -8.32 9.70
CA HIS A 40 -10.73 -8.27 8.53
C HIS A 40 -10.90 -6.97 7.75
N ALA A 41 -9.79 -6.36 7.32
CA ALA A 41 -9.80 -5.05 6.65
C ALA A 41 -10.64 -5.02 5.38
N LEU A 42 -10.72 -6.16 4.66
CA LEU A 42 -11.54 -6.31 3.45
C LEU A 42 -13.03 -6.54 3.74
N ASN A 43 -13.41 -6.77 5.00
CA ASN A 43 -14.78 -6.99 5.41
C ASN A 43 -15.34 -5.74 6.09
N GLY A 44 -15.90 -4.82 5.31
CA GLY A 44 -16.48 -3.60 5.85
C GLY A 44 -16.41 -2.42 4.89
N SER A 45 -16.40 -1.22 5.46
CA SER A 45 -16.35 0.01 4.66
C SER A 45 -14.96 0.24 4.05
N ALA A 46 -14.92 1.00 2.94
CA ALA A 46 -13.67 1.43 2.33
C ALA A 46 -12.76 2.20 3.32
N ILE A 47 -13.35 2.96 4.24
CA ILE A 47 -12.60 3.69 5.27
C ILE A 47 -11.79 2.72 6.14
N ARG A 48 -12.39 1.64 6.63
CA ARG A 48 -11.70 0.62 7.44
C ARG A 48 -10.47 0.05 6.73
N ARG A 49 -10.63 -0.26 5.45
CA ARG A 49 -9.53 -0.75 4.62
C ARG A 49 -8.41 0.27 4.47
N ILE A 50 -8.78 1.52 4.19
CA ILE A 50 -7.83 2.62 4.04
C ILE A 50 -7.06 2.86 5.35
N GLU A 51 -7.76 2.92 6.48
CA GLU A 51 -7.12 3.09 7.80
C GLU A 51 -6.19 1.93 8.17
N ALA A 52 -6.57 0.69 7.83
CA ALA A 52 -5.70 -0.47 8.00
C ALA A 52 -4.44 -0.36 7.12
N GLY A 53 -4.58 0.06 5.86
CA GLY A 53 -3.46 0.30 4.96
C GLY A 53 -2.51 1.40 5.45
N ILE A 54 -3.04 2.52 5.93
CA ILE A 54 -2.25 3.61 6.52
C ILE A 54 -1.47 3.12 7.74
N ARG A 55 -2.13 2.40 8.64
CA ARG A 55 -1.47 1.83 9.82
C ARG A 55 -0.35 0.88 9.41
N HIS A 56 -0.62 -0.03 8.48
CA HIS A 56 0.38 -0.98 7.99
C HIS A 56 1.58 -0.28 7.33
N ALA A 57 1.34 0.73 6.51
CA ALA A 57 2.41 1.52 5.90
C ALA A 57 3.30 2.19 6.96
N LYS A 58 2.71 2.74 8.03
CA LYS A 58 3.46 3.35 9.14
C LYS A 58 4.24 2.31 9.96
N GLU A 59 3.64 1.16 10.24
CA GLU A 59 4.27 0.07 10.99
C GLU A 59 5.47 -0.54 10.25
N THR A 60 5.40 -0.58 8.92
CA THR A 60 6.48 -1.11 8.07
C THR A 60 7.49 -0.05 7.64
N GLY A 61 7.26 1.23 7.95
CA GLY A 61 8.10 2.33 7.49
C GLY A 61 8.14 2.46 5.97
N ALA A 62 7.00 2.25 5.31
CA ALA A 62 6.93 2.34 3.87
C ALA A 62 7.00 3.79 3.37
N ASP A 63 7.89 4.09 2.43
CA ASP A 63 8.07 5.41 1.82
C ASP A 63 6.91 5.78 0.90
N GLY A 64 6.19 4.80 0.37
CA GLY A 64 5.02 5.01 -0.48
C GLY A 64 4.15 3.77 -0.61
N VAL A 65 2.96 3.93 -1.16
CA VAL A 65 1.99 2.85 -1.29
C VAL A 65 1.46 2.76 -2.73
N VAL A 66 1.33 1.54 -3.24
CA VAL A 66 0.66 1.27 -4.51
C VAL A 66 -0.73 0.69 -4.24
N TRP A 67 -1.74 1.38 -4.72
CA TRP A 67 -3.14 0.95 -4.66
C TRP A 67 -3.56 0.41 -6.03
N PHE A 68 -3.68 -0.91 -6.14
CA PHE A 68 -4.14 -1.53 -7.39
C PHE A 68 -5.66 -1.74 -7.38
N GLY A 69 -6.33 -1.23 -8.40
CA GLY A 69 -7.76 -1.39 -8.64
C GLY A 69 -8.03 -2.30 -9.85
N HIS A 70 -8.62 -3.48 -9.62
CA HIS A 70 -9.13 -4.29 -10.73
C HIS A 70 -10.38 -3.64 -11.33
N TRP A 71 -10.47 -3.57 -12.66
CA TRP A 71 -11.52 -2.83 -13.38
C TRP A 71 -12.96 -3.20 -12.99
N GLY A 72 -13.24 -4.44 -12.67
CA GLY A 72 -14.54 -4.90 -12.18
C GLY A 72 -14.80 -4.66 -10.70
N CYS A 73 -13.81 -4.21 -9.92
CA CYS A 73 -13.92 -4.12 -8.48
C CYS A 73 -14.36 -2.73 -8.02
N LYS A 74 -15.66 -2.57 -7.74
CA LYS A 74 -16.20 -1.30 -7.20
C LYS A 74 -15.59 -0.90 -5.87
N HIS A 75 -15.14 -1.86 -5.07
CA HIS A 75 -14.57 -1.61 -3.75
C HIS A 75 -13.16 -0.98 -3.85
N THR A 76 -12.34 -1.43 -4.78
CA THR A 76 -11.00 -0.85 -4.99
C THR A 76 -11.04 0.42 -5.81
N LEU A 77 -11.66 0.40 -7.00
CA LEU A 77 -11.72 1.58 -7.87
C LEU A 77 -12.60 2.68 -7.29
N GLY A 78 -13.76 2.34 -6.72
CA GLY A 78 -14.66 3.31 -6.11
C GLY A 78 -14.06 4.01 -4.89
N ALA A 79 -13.15 3.37 -4.17
CA ALA A 79 -12.46 3.93 -3.02
C ALA A 79 -11.14 4.64 -3.36
N ALA A 80 -10.62 4.53 -4.59
CA ALA A 80 -9.28 4.96 -4.93
C ALA A 80 -9.00 6.45 -4.63
N GLN A 81 -9.94 7.35 -4.98
CA GLN A 81 -9.78 8.77 -4.70
C GLN A 81 -9.89 9.11 -3.21
N LEU A 82 -10.71 8.37 -2.48
CA LEU A 82 -10.79 8.50 -1.03
C LEU A 82 -9.50 8.02 -0.36
N ALA A 83 -8.97 6.90 -0.82
CA ALA A 83 -7.68 6.38 -0.38
C ALA A 83 -6.57 7.42 -0.62
N LYS A 84 -6.48 7.96 -1.84
CA LYS A 84 -5.48 8.96 -2.19
C LYS A 84 -5.49 10.12 -1.20
N ARG A 85 -6.63 10.75 -0.97
CA ARG A 85 -6.76 11.86 -0.02
C ARG A 85 -6.35 11.48 1.40
N LYS A 86 -6.78 10.28 1.86
CA LYS A 86 -6.49 9.83 3.23
C LYS A 86 -5.02 9.51 3.45
N PHE A 87 -4.33 8.96 2.47
CA PHE A 87 -2.89 8.73 2.53
C PHE A 87 -2.11 10.04 2.44
N GLU A 88 -2.52 10.98 1.56
CA GLU A 88 -1.94 12.32 1.46
C GLU A 88 -2.08 13.12 2.78
N GLU A 89 -3.25 13.03 3.47
CA GLU A 89 -3.45 13.63 4.80
C GLU A 89 -2.46 13.12 5.85
N GLN A 90 -1.86 11.96 5.61
CA GLN A 90 -0.85 11.34 6.49
C GLN A 90 0.58 11.50 5.99
N GLY A 91 0.77 12.24 4.90
CA GLY A 91 2.09 12.43 4.29
C GLY A 91 2.65 11.17 3.61
N ILE A 92 1.79 10.22 3.25
CA ILE A 92 2.21 8.98 2.59
C ILE A 92 1.83 9.07 1.11
N PRO A 93 2.81 9.10 0.18
CA PRO A 93 2.55 9.08 -1.26
C PRO A 93 1.78 7.83 -1.68
N LEU A 94 0.75 8.01 -2.52
CA LEU A 94 -0.05 6.89 -3.03
C LEU A 94 -0.11 6.91 -4.56
N LEU A 95 0.37 5.85 -5.19
CA LEU A 95 0.16 5.58 -6.61
C LEU A 95 -1.10 4.72 -6.80
N ILE A 96 -2.07 5.21 -7.57
CA ILE A 96 -3.22 4.41 -7.99
C ILE A 96 -2.90 3.80 -9.35
N LEU A 97 -2.92 2.47 -9.41
CA LEU A 97 -2.87 1.71 -10.65
C LEU A 97 -4.19 0.99 -10.86
N ASP A 98 -4.59 0.85 -12.10
CA ASP A 98 -5.79 0.10 -12.50
C ASP A 98 -5.48 -0.85 -13.65
N GLY A 99 -6.21 -1.95 -13.71
CA GLY A 99 -5.99 -2.95 -14.73
C GLY A 99 -6.85 -4.20 -14.55
N ASP A 100 -6.60 -5.16 -15.42
CA ASP A 100 -7.15 -6.51 -15.28
C ASP A 100 -6.17 -7.41 -14.54
N GLY A 101 -6.48 -7.76 -13.29
CA GLY A 101 -5.65 -8.66 -12.50
C GLY A 101 -5.72 -10.14 -12.93
N CYS A 102 -6.61 -10.48 -13.84
CA CYS A 102 -6.88 -11.84 -14.26
C CYS A 102 -6.38 -12.16 -15.68
N ASP A 103 -6.42 -11.18 -16.58
CA ASP A 103 -6.02 -11.36 -17.98
C ASP A 103 -4.88 -10.43 -18.37
N ARG A 104 -3.72 -11.02 -18.63
CA ARG A 104 -2.52 -10.29 -19.05
C ARG A 104 -2.65 -9.62 -20.40
N SER A 105 -3.52 -10.13 -21.28
CA SER A 105 -3.73 -9.54 -22.61
C SER A 105 -4.37 -8.15 -22.56
N HIS A 106 -5.08 -7.86 -21.48
CA HIS A 106 -5.68 -6.54 -21.22
C HIS A 106 -4.77 -5.61 -20.42
N GLY A 107 -3.61 -6.09 -19.99
CA GLY A 107 -2.63 -5.29 -19.24
C GLY A 107 -1.87 -4.35 -20.18
N GLY A 108 -2.03 -3.05 -20.00
CA GLY A 108 -1.12 -2.06 -20.55
C GLY A 108 0.22 -2.10 -19.83
N GLU A 109 0.99 -3.20 -20.00
CA GLU A 109 2.24 -3.43 -19.27
C GLU A 109 3.19 -2.22 -19.35
N GLY A 110 3.30 -1.58 -20.53
CA GLY A 110 4.15 -0.40 -20.70
C GLY A 110 3.66 0.81 -19.89
N GLN A 111 2.35 1.06 -19.85
CA GLN A 111 1.79 2.18 -19.10
C GLN A 111 1.93 1.99 -17.59
N THR A 112 1.65 0.79 -17.10
CA THR A 112 1.80 0.45 -15.69
C THR A 112 3.26 0.54 -15.25
N SER A 113 4.17 0.00 -16.06
CA SER A 113 5.61 0.04 -15.82
C SER A 113 6.13 1.49 -15.78
N THR A 114 5.74 2.33 -16.74
CA THR A 114 6.14 3.75 -16.77
C THR A 114 5.64 4.50 -15.52
N ARG A 115 4.39 4.30 -15.13
CA ARG A 115 3.80 4.98 -13.95
C ARG A 115 4.44 4.52 -12.65
N LEU A 116 4.70 3.22 -12.53
CA LEU A 116 5.37 2.67 -11.36
C LEU A 116 6.83 3.13 -11.29
N GLY A 117 7.56 3.12 -12.41
CA GLY A 117 8.93 3.63 -12.47
C GLY A 117 9.02 5.09 -12.03
N ALA A 118 8.19 5.97 -12.60
CA ALA A 118 8.15 7.38 -12.21
C ALA A 118 7.81 7.59 -10.71
N PHE A 119 6.94 6.74 -10.15
CA PHE A 119 6.62 6.79 -8.74
C PHE A 119 7.80 6.37 -7.85
N LEU A 120 8.50 5.31 -8.21
CA LEU A 120 9.68 4.85 -7.47
C LEU A 120 10.85 5.85 -7.57
N GLU A 121 11.05 6.46 -8.73
CA GLU A 121 12.04 7.54 -8.93
C GLU A 121 11.74 8.76 -8.04
N MET A 122 10.46 9.16 -7.95
CA MET A 122 10.03 10.23 -7.06
C MET A 122 10.34 9.91 -5.59
N LEU A 123 10.03 8.69 -5.11
CA LEU A 123 10.32 8.28 -3.74
C LEU A 123 11.81 8.29 -3.42
N ASN A 124 12.65 7.83 -4.35
CA ASN A 124 14.10 7.82 -4.19
C ASN A 124 14.66 9.26 -4.06
N THR A 125 14.15 10.20 -4.86
CA THR A 125 14.58 11.61 -4.80
C THR A 125 14.23 12.26 -3.46
N GLU A 126 13.03 12.01 -2.93
CA GLU A 126 12.60 12.55 -1.62
C GLU A 126 13.44 11.97 -0.46
N THR A 127 13.89 10.72 -0.58
CA THR A 127 14.73 10.07 0.42
C THR A 127 16.13 10.68 0.43
N ASP A 128 16.73 10.90 -0.74
CA ASP A 128 18.06 11.51 -0.87
C ASP A 128 18.07 12.94 -0.30
N GLU A 129 17.08 13.77 -0.62
CA GLU A 129 16.96 15.14 -0.08
C GLU A 129 16.78 15.19 1.44
N ASN A 130 16.11 14.21 2.02
CA ASN A 130 15.92 14.14 3.48
C ASN A 130 17.21 13.67 4.19
N THR A 131 18.00 12.82 3.56
CA THR A 131 19.28 12.37 4.10
C THR A 131 20.29 13.52 4.13
N ASP A 132 20.39 14.28 3.06
CA ASP A 132 21.30 15.45 2.96
C ASP A 132 20.95 16.52 4.00
N ARG A 133 19.67 16.80 4.24
CA ARG A 133 19.24 17.77 5.29
C ARG A 133 19.54 17.32 6.72
N GLN A 134 19.58 16.02 6.97
CA GLN A 134 19.91 15.49 8.30
C GLN A 134 21.42 15.53 8.56
N GLU A 135 22.26 15.36 7.54
CA GLU A 135 23.69 15.47 7.66
C GLU A 135 24.13 16.93 7.90
N GLU A 136 23.53 17.89 7.22
CA GLU A 136 23.80 19.33 7.43
C GLU A 136 23.40 19.83 8.84
N SER A 137 22.40 19.24 9.47
CA SER A 137 21.95 19.61 10.82
C SER A 137 22.79 19.02 11.96
N HIS A 138 23.72 18.11 11.68
CA HIS A 138 24.57 17.48 12.66
C HIS A 138 25.96 18.10 12.76
N ASP A 139 26.31 18.96 11.81
CA ASP A 139 27.61 19.67 11.76
C ASP A 139 27.55 21.11 12.34
N GLU A 140 26.43 21.52 12.95
CA GLU A 140 26.30 22.75 13.74
C GLU A 140 26.26 22.42 15.26
#